data_d11fda56d60be96ec8ba9a3c3f09a1ac
#
_entry.id   d11fda56d60be96ec8ba9a3c3f09a1ac
#
_cell.length_a   1.000
_cell.length_b   1.000
_cell.length_c   1.000
_cell.angle_alpha   90.00
_cell.angle_beta   90.00
_cell.angle_gamma   90.00
#
_symmetry.space_group_name_H-M   'P 1'
#
loop_
_entity.id
_entity.type
_entity.pdbx_description
1 polymer ?
#
loop_
_entity_poly.entity_id
_entity_poly.type
_entity_poly.pdbx_seq_one_letter_code
_entity_poly.pdbx_strand_id
1 'polypeptide(L)'
;MINFKPKIPAMLGALAVLTAGAAHAELLEYTFKAPDGTQRSLTPNANYANPTGNISFALSAGIDRKVKISVLRSDGTVVSTATSHLLGATDRITVGGKSYYGAELQLPAPVGGAYTIRAEILASDGSTVQTDEYPLTVDVTPPTYSSLAPVYSNYGQVTSGDVWKLGLGGSEDNAFLLSGISDESPIKGVKAKLYRQDGSLYKDVSVNYDDANGQARQSFQSGFFPASDLDEVFTLQFEISDSAGNSYLSPRQKVMFDSITNAPSAPFGVYDPSSTNNLGPGLTGFVAYTEGMTVKTNPIKLAWRVPRDNWHEYREGGINMTNALGEMSKVGEDASYVYLVTTAPYGNTDGNYWRWVNFGQWGGGGIAYNLTLSPSAPKSPRLLGVDYNYGTVAKLAMRQ
;
A
#
# COMPACT_ATOMS: atom_id res chain seq x y z
N MET A 1 58.25 -11.27 5.10
CA MET A 1 58.40 -9.93 4.51
C MET A 1 58.06 -10.02 3.04
N ILE A 2 56.85 -9.63 2.70
CA ILE A 2 56.41 -9.63 1.29
C ILE A 2 56.26 -8.17 0.87
N ASN A 3 57.15 -7.80 -0.08
CA ASN A 3 57.27 -6.45 -0.62
C ASN A 3 56.18 -6.19 -1.63
N PHE A 4 55.20 -5.37 -1.34
CA PHE A 4 54.22 -4.86 -2.33
C PHE A 4 54.77 -3.54 -2.91
N LYS A 5 55.12 -3.57 -4.20
CA LYS A 5 55.33 -2.36 -4.99
C LYS A 5 53.97 -1.89 -5.55
N PRO A 6 53.58 -0.63 -5.38
CA PRO A 6 52.37 -0.11 -6.03
C PRO A 6 52.64 0.12 -7.51
N LYS A 7 51.83 -0.49 -8.36
CA LYS A 7 51.74 -0.16 -9.79
C LYS A 7 50.90 1.09 -9.96
N ILE A 8 51.51 2.17 -10.39
CA ILE A 8 50.84 3.38 -10.88
C ILE A 8 50.20 3.05 -12.24
N PRO A 9 48.88 3.18 -12.44
CA PRO A 9 48.30 3.09 -13.76
C PRO A 9 48.63 4.38 -14.54
N ALA A 10 49.22 4.21 -15.70
CA ALA A 10 49.44 5.28 -16.64
C ALA A 10 48.08 5.86 -17.08
N MET A 11 47.87 7.15 -16.83
CA MET A 11 46.79 7.93 -17.46
C MET A 11 47.04 7.96 -18.97
N LEU A 12 46.34 7.10 -19.72
CA LEU A 12 46.17 7.28 -21.16
C LEU A 12 45.16 8.42 -21.34
N GLY A 13 45.62 9.59 -21.67
CA GLY A 13 44.82 10.67 -22.18
C GLY A 13 44.10 10.22 -23.45
N ALA A 14 42.82 9.94 -23.39
CA ALA A 14 41.98 9.75 -24.54
C ALA A 14 41.88 11.08 -25.30
N LEU A 15 42.72 11.24 -26.32
CA LEU A 15 42.55 12.27 -27.33
C LEU A 15 41.21 11.94 -28.03
N ALA A 16 40.16 12.64 -27.71
CA ALA A 16 38.90 12.55 -28.45
C ALA A 16 39.14 13.07 -29.86
N VAL A 17 39.36 12.15 -30.78
CA VAL A 17 39.27 12.45 -32.20
C VAL A 17 37.82 12.85 -32.44
N LEU A 18 37.61 14.17 -32.66
CA LEU A 18 36.37 14.68 -33.22
C LEU A 18 36.29 14.15 -34.65
N THR A 19 35.76 12.95 -34.84
CA THR A 19 35.23 12.56 -36.14
C THR A 19 34.11 13.55 -36.44
N ALA A 20 34.22 14.32 -37.50
CA ALA A 20 33.13 15.02 -38.12
C ALA A 20 32.13 13.95 -38.61
N GLY A 21 31.41 13.34 -37.69
CA GLY A 21 30.28 12.47 -37.94
C GLY A 21 29.23 13.28 -38.65
N ALA A 22 28.58 12.69 -39.62
CA ALA A 22 27.45 13.28 -40.31
C ALA A 22 26.55 13.95 -39.25
N ALA A 23 26.25 15.23 -39.46
CA ALA A 23 25.41 16.01 -38.52
C ALA A 23 24.01 15.37 -38.53
N HIS A 24 23.73 14.57 -37.53
CA HIS A 24 22.41 14.04 -37.32
C HIS A 24 21.58 15.13 -36.61
N ALA A 25 20.35 15.39 -37.07
CA ALA A 25 19.38 16.12 -36.29
C ALA A 25 19.01 15.22 -35.11
N GLU A 26 19.32 15.66 -33.93
CA GLU A 26 18.94 14.93 -32.77
C GLU A 26 18.06 15.82 -31.92
N LEU A 27 16.80 15.42 -31.76
CA LEU A 27 15.98 15.94 -30.70
C LEU A 27 16.56 15.36 -29.39
N LEU A 28 17.19 16.21 -28.60
CA LEU A 28 17.88 15.81 -27.39
C LEU A 28 16.90 15.71 -26.21
N GLU A 29 16.01 16.69 -26.11
CA GLU A 29 15.12 16.85 -24.99
C GLU A 29 13.94 17.72 -25.39
N TYR A 30 12.80 17.53 -24.77
CA TYR A 30 11.76 18.54 -24.74
C TYR A 30 11.27 18.80 -23.32
N THR A 31 11.02 20.07 -23.03
CA THR A 31 10.61 20.52 -21.70
C THR A 31 9.28 21.24 -21.77
N PHE A 32 8.49 21.10 -20.73
CA PHE A 32 7.19 21.75 -20.61
C PHE A 32 6.82 21.97 -19.15
N LYS A 33 5.89 22.87 -18.92
CA LYS A 33 5.26 23.07 -17.61
C LYS A 33 4.03 22.17 -17.51
N ALA A 34 3.99 21.30 -16.51
CA ALA A 34 2.85 20.44 -16.23
C ALA A 34 1.72 21.21 -15.51
N PRO A 35 0.49 20.67 -15.42
CA PRO A 35 -0.64 21.32 -14.74
C PRO A 35 -0.38 21.60 -13.25
N ASP A 36 0.44 20.80 -12.58
CA ASP A 36 0.87 21.02 -11.20
C ASP A 36 1.87 22.17 -11.03
N GLY A 37 2.21 22.84 -12.14
CA GLY A 37 3.15 23.96 -12.18
C GLY A 37 4.62 23.53 -12.22
N THR A 38 4.93 22.25 -12.16
CA THR A 38 6.32 21.76 -12.23
C THR A 38 6.85 21.80 -13.66
N GLN A 39 8.15 22.14 -13.80
CA GLN A 39 8.87 21.97 -15.06
C GLN A 39 9.24 20.51 -15.21
N ARG A 40 8.90 19.94 -16.36
CA ARG A 40 9.25 18.56 -16.71
C ARG A 40 10.16 18.52 -17.91
N SER A 41 11.07 17.57 -17.91
CA SER A 41 11.99 17.30 -19.00
C SER A 41 11.82 15.84 -19.42
N LEU A 42 11.65 15.63 -20.71
CA LEU A 42 11.46 14.30 -21.28
C LEU A 42 12.45 14.06 -22.43
N THR A 43 12.97 12.84 -22.52
CA THR A 43 13.73 12.38 -23.66
C THR A 43 12.81 12.10 -24.85
N PRO A 44 13.30 12.06 -26.08
CA PRO A 44 12.48 11.81 -27.26
C PRO A 44 11.70 10.49 -27.25
N ASN A 45 12.13 9.54 -26.46
CA ASN A 45 11.46 8.24 -26.31
C ASN A 45 10.39 8.22 -25.20
N ALA A 46 10.23 9.31 -24.43
CA ALA A 46 9.17 9.45 -23.44
C ALA A 46 7.95 10.07 -24.13
N ASN A 47 6.98 9.22 -24.45
CA ASN A 47 5.93 9.54 -25.41
C ASN A 47 4.75 10.37 -24.81
N TYR A 48 4.69 10.57 -23.50
CA TYR A 48 3.53 11.14 -22.83
C TYR A 48 3.83 12.47 -22.18
N ALA A 49 3.00 13.46 -22.42
CA ALA A 49 3.12 14.80 -21.86
C ALA A 49 1.73 15.41 -21.61
N ASN A 50 1.63 16.26 -20.59
CA ASN A 50 0.50 17.18 -20.40
C ASN A 50 1.03 18.59 -20.23
N PRO A 51 1.37 19.29 -21.33
CA PRO A 51 1.93 20.62 -21.28
C PRO A 51 0.86 21.68 -21.05
N THR A 52 1.18 22.65 -20.20
CA THR A 52 0.44 23.91 -20.08
C THR A 52 1.23 25.02 -20.75
N GLY A 53 0.69 25.60 -21.85
CA GLY A 53 1.36 26.67 -22.60
C GLY A 53 2.26 26.14 -23.72
N ASN A 54 3.56 26.45 -23.68
CA ASN A 54 4.50 26.05 -24.72
C ASN A 54 5.31 24.81 -24.33
N ILE A 55 5.71 24.05 -25.36
CA ILE A 55 6.74 23.01 -25.26
C ILE A 55 8.02 23.59 -25.85
N SER A 56 9.15 23.44 -25.16
CA SER A 56 10.48 23.80 -25.63
C SER A 56 11.22 22.55 -26.09
N PHE A 57 11.77 22.57 -27.29
CA PHE A 57 12.47 21.49 -27.93
C PHE A 57 13.95 21.85 -28.11
N ALA A 58 14.85 21.08 -27.53
CA ALA A 58 16.29 21.22 -27.68
C ALA A 58 16.79 20.32 -28.83
N LEU A 59 17.24 20.93 -29.93
CA LEU A 59 17.69 20.23 -31.11
C LEU A 59 19.18 20.50 -31.37
N SER A 60 19.94 19.44 -31.60
CA SER A 60 21.33 19.55 -32.04
C SER A 60 21.46 19.52 -33.58
N ALA A 61 22.40 20.26 -34.08
CA ALA A 61 22.84 20.21 -35.50
C ALA A 61 24.26 20.76 -35.65
N GLY A 62 24.82 20.63 -36.82
CA GLY A 62 26.13 21.23 -37.14
C GLY A 62 26.04 22.74 -37.38
N ILE A 63 27.20 23.43 -37.40
CA ILE A 63 27.35 24.80 -37.84
C ILE A 63 26.90 24.92 -39.31
N ASP A 64 26.44 26.08 -39.74
CA ASP A 64 25.89 26.35 -41.09
C ASP A 64 24.65 25.50 -41.44
N ARG A 65 23.90 25.09 -40.41
CA ARG A 65 22.61 24.42 -40.53
C ARG A 65 21.52 25.23 -39.84
N LYS A 66 20.26 24.95 -40.20
CA LYS A 66 19.09 25.35 -39.45
C LYS A 66 18.45 24.11 -38.89
N VAL A 67 17.82 24.21 -37.72
CA VAL A 67 16.95 23.17 -37.19
C VAL A 67 15.51 23.64 -37.31
N LYS A 68 14.63 22.68 -37.66
CA LYS A 68 13.19 22.91 -37.71
C LYS A 68 12.49 21.85 -36.91
N ILE A 69 11.50 22.25 -36.17
CA ILE A 69 10.62 21.35 -35.42
C ILE A 69 9.19 21.56 -35.91
N SER A 70 8.46 20.46 -36.07
CA SER A 70 7.05 20.50 -36.42
C SER A 70 6.29 19.48 -35.56
N VAL A 71 5.11 19.84 -35.13
CA VAL A 71 4.14 18.92 -34.51
C VAL A 71 3.07 18.59 -35.54
N LEU A 72 2.89 17.31 -35.81
CA LEU A 72 1.98 16.81 -36.84
C LEU A 72 0.88 15.94 -36.21
N ARG A 73 -0.30 15.99 -36.77
CA ARG A 73 -1.36 15.02 -36.52
C ARG A 73 -1.04 13.69 -37.21
N SER A 74 -1.80 12.66 -36.86
CA SER A 74 -1.68 11.31 -37.45
C SER A 74 -1.93 11.30 -38.99
N ASP A 75 -2.67 12.28 -39.51
CA ASP A 75 -2.89 12.46 -40.95
C ASP A 75 -1.77 13.21 -41.66
N GLY A 76 -0.69 13.57 -40.92
CA GLY A 76 0.44 14.34 -41.44
C GLY A 76 0.22 15.86 -41.49
N THR A 77 -0.94 16.35 -41.06
CA THR A 77 -1.22 17.81 -41.01
C THR A 77 -0.35 18.48 -39.97
N VAL A 78 0.36 19.53 -40.35
CA VAL A 78 1.20 20.33 -39.43
C VAL A 78 0.29 21.18 -38.52
N VAL A 79 0.41 20.98 -37.21
CA VAL A 79 -0.29 21.76 -36.19
C VAL A 79 0.47 23.04 -35.87
N SER A 80 1.79 22.91 -35.68
CA SER A 80 2.69 24.04 -35.40
C SER A 80 4.10 23.72 -35.88
N THR A 81 4.86 24.76 -36.17
CA THR A 81 6.24 24.62 -36.62
C THR A 81 7.06 25.83 -36.20
N ALA A 82 8.35 25.61 -35.95
CA ALA A 82 9.35 26.66 -35.73
C ALA A 82 10.66 26.27 -36.40
N THR A 83 11.40 27.29 -36.85
CA THR A 83 12.71 27.11 -37.51
C THR A 83 13.70 28.07 -36.88
N SER A 84 14.93 27.59 -36.60
CA SER A 84 16.01 28.44 -36.10
C SER A 84 16.54 29.39 -37.20
N HIS A 85 17.31 30.37 -36.80
CA HIS A 85 18.25 31.01 -37.71
C HIS A 85 19.36 30.02 -38.15
N LEU A 86 20.24 30.46 -39.06
CA LEU A 86 21.41 29.65 -39.44
C LEU A 86 22.38 29.59 -38.27
N LEU A 87 22.68 28.39 -37.78
CA LEU A 87 23.49 28.16 -36.57
C LEU A 87 24.96 28.54 -36.86
N GLY A 88 25.53 29.33 -35.98
CA GLY A 88 26.95 29.68 -35.98
C GLY A 88 27.72 29.04 -34.84
N ALA A 89 29.00 29.37 -34.72
CA ALA A 89 29.89 28.80 -33.71
C ALA A 89 29.50 29.13 -32.27
N THR A 90 28.69 30.16 -32.05
CA THR A 90 28.22 30.61 -30.73
C THR A 90 26.89 30.00 -30.33
N ASP A 91 26.15 29.39 -31.26
CA ASP A 91 24.83 28.80 -30.99
C ASP A 91 24.98 27.44 -30.34
N ARG A 92 24.87 27.45 -29.00
CA ARG A 92 25.01 26.28 -28.17
C ARG A 92 23.86 26.13 -27.22
N ILE A 93 23.46 24.88 -27.03
CA ILE A 93 22.49 24.45 -26.01
C ILE A 93 23.15 23.49 -25.05
N THR A 94 22.65 23.41 -23.83
CA THR A 94 23.17 22.47 -22.81
C THR A 94 22.06 21.51 -22.38
N VAL A 95 22.24 20.23 -22.58
CA VAL A 95 21.30 19.19 -22.18
C VAL A 95 22.05 18.12 -21.38
N GLY A 96 21.55 17.77 -20.22
CA GLY A 96 22.20 16.79 -19.35
C GLY A 96 23.64 17.12 -18.97
N GLY A 97 24.00 18.42 -18.88
CA GLY A 97 25.35 18.90 -18.57
C GLY A 97 26.33 18.84 -19.76
N LYS A 98 25.88 18.44 -20.96
CA LYS A 98 26.69 18.44 -22.19
C LYS A 98 26.29 19.59 -23.08
N SER A 99 27.28 20.20 -23.74
CA SER A 99 27.07 21.32 -24.68
C SER A 99 27.07 20.82 -26.11
N TYR A 100 26.07 21.23 -26.88
CA TYR A 100 25.87 20.88 -28.29
C TYR A 100 25.75 22.15 -29.13
N TYR A 101 26.11 22.09 -30.41
CA TYR A 101 25.66 23.06 -31.38
C TYR A 101 24.18 22.81 -31.66
N GLY A 102 23.34 23.83 -31.57
CA GLY A 102 21.91 23.66 -31.74
C GLY A 102 21.08 24.85 -31.35
N ALA A 103 19.79 24.69 -31.36
CA ALA A 103 18.84 25.70 -30.93
C ALA A 103 17.74 25.08 -30.05
N GLU A 104 17.22 25.91 -29.19
CA GLU A 104 15.99 25.65 -28.43
C GLU A 104 14.83 26.36 -29.14
N LEU A 105 13.81 25.60 -29.54
CA LEU A 105 12.65 26.11 -30.26
C LEU A 105 11.38 25.88 -29.43
N GLN A 106 10.51 26.84 -29.40
CA GLN A 106 9.25 26.79 -28.65
C GLN A 106 8.06 26.68 -29.60
N LEU A 107 7.15 25.76 -29.28
CA LEU A 107 5.86 25.63 -29.97
C LEU A 107 4.72 25.66 -28.96
N PRO A 108 3.54 26.20 -29.34
CA PRO A 108 2.33 26.02 -28.55
C PRO A 108 2.05 24.54 -28.34
N ALA A 109 1.64 24.19 -27.13
CA ALA A 109 1.20 22.84 -26.82
C ALA A 109 -0.02 22.47 -27.66
N PRO A 110 -0.04 21.31 -28.32
CA PRO A 110 -1.25 20.83 -28.96
C PRO A 110 -2.28 20.38 -27.91
N VAL A 111 -3.53 20.25 -28.32
CA VAL A 111 -4.60 19.69 -27.49
C VAL A 111 -4.38 18.18 -27.26
N GLY A 112 -5.14 17.58 -26.32
CA GLY A 112 -5.06 16.14 -26.07
C GLY A 112 -5.15 15.28 -27.34
N GLY A 113 -4.32 14.24 -27.45
CA GLY A 113 -4.29 13.33 -28.57
C GLY A 113 -2.89 12.89 -28.98
N ALA A 114 -2.83 12.04 -30.02
CA ALA A 114 -1.58 11.51 -30.57
C ALA A 114 -1.04 12.40 -31.69
N TYR A 115 0.27 12.66 -31.62
CA TYR A 115 1.02 13.50 -32.54
C TYR A 115 2.35 12.87 -32.92
N THR A 116 2.97 13.40 -33.98
CA THR A 116 4.36 13.13 -34.33
C THR A 116 5.17 14.44 -34.23
N ILE A 117 6.26 14.41 -33.50
CA ILE A 117 7.27 15.46 -33.52
C ILE A 117 8.22 15.14 -34.67
N ARG A 118 8.32 16.05 -35.65
CA ARG A 118 9.27 15.95 -36.74
C ARG A 118 10.39 16.97 -36.53
N ALA A 119 11.61 16.45 -36.38
CA ALA A 119 12.84 17.23 -36.30
C ALA A 119 13.57 17.18 -37.63
N GLU A 120 13.90 18.33 -38.21
CA GLU A 120 14.55 18.45 -39.49
C GLU A 120 15.85 19.26 -39.38
N ILE A 121 16.94 18.82 -40.02
CA ILE A 121 18.07 19.69 -40.35
C ILE A 121 17.87 20.22 -41.78
N LEU A 122 18.01 21.54 -41.87
CA LEU A 122 17.97 22.22 -43.15
C LEU A 122 19.37 22.75 -43.48
N ALA A 123 19.74 22.71 -44.78
CA ALA A 123 20.87 23.41 -45.32
C ALA A 123 20.62 24.95 -45.28
N SER A 124 21.64 25.75 -45.58
CA SER A 124 21.52 27.20 -45.61
C SER A 124 20.49 27.69 -46.63
N ASP A 125 20.27 26.98 -47.72
CA ASP A 125 19.27 27.25 -48.76
C ASP A 125 17.84 26.80 -48.37
N GLY A 126 17.69 26.15 -47.21
CA GLY A 126 16.40 25.68 -46.70
C GLY A 126 16.02 24.27 -47.16
N SER A 127 16.84 23.59 -47.96
CA SER A 127 16.59 22.21 -48.34
C SER A 127 16.77 21.27 -47.13
N THR A 128 15.93 20.24 -47.02
CA THR A 128 16.01 19.26 -45.93
C THR A 128 17.19 18.32 -46.15
N VAL A 129 18.06 18.25 -45.16
CA VAL A 129 19.24 17.34 -45.14
C VAL A 129 18.90 16.05 -44.41
N GLN A 130 18.14 16.14 -43.31
CA GLN A 130 17.76 15.01 -42.47
C GLN A 130 16.41 15.25 -41.83
N THR A 131 15.69 14.18 -41.56
CA THR A 131 14.40 14.18 -40.83
C THR A 131 14.36 13.00 -39.88
N ASP A 132 14.02 13.27 -38.65
CA ASP A 132 13.71 12.27 -37.64
C ASP A 132 12.31 12.52 -37.05
N GLU A 133 11.61 11.45 -36.70
CA GLU A 133 10.27 11.52 -36.19
C GLU A 133 10.15 10.79 -34.84
N TYR A 134 9.42 11.39 -33.91
CA TYR A 134 9.22 10.90 -32.56
C TYR A 134 7.73 10.94 -32.19
N PRO A 135 7.16 9.88 -31.63
CA PRO A 135 5.78 9.92 -31.19
C PRO A 135 5.63 10.85 -29.97
N LEU A 136 4.49 11.55 -29.89
CA LEU A 136 4.08 12.35 -28.76
C LEU A 136 2.60 12.14 -28.51
N THR A 137 2.24 11.62 -27.33
CA THR A 137 0.85 11.62 -26.86
C THR A 137 0.67 12.74 -25.84
N VAL A 138 -0.20 13.68 -26.16
CA VAL A 138 -0.62 14.70 -25.18
C VAL A 138 -1.81 14.12 -24.43
N ASP A 139 -1.54 13.67 -23.23
CA ASP A 139 -2.53 13.08 -22.34
C ASP A 139 -2.94 14.12 -21.29
N VAL A 140 -4.19 14.54 -21.36
CA VAL A 140 -4.78 15.52 -20.44
C VAL A 140 -5.77 14.89 -19.46
N THR A 141 -5.90 13.57 -19.52
CA THR A 141 -6.84 12.81 -18.69
C THR A 141 -6.16 12.35 -17.41
N PRO A 142 -6.74 12.58 -16.24
CA PRO A 142 -6.22 12.00 -15.01
C PRO A 142 -6.41 10.49 -14.95
N PRO A 143 -5.53 9.77 -14.25
CA PRO A 143 -5.74 8.35 -13.94
C PRO A 143 -7.10 8.09 -13.29
N THR A 144 -7.59 6.89 -13.47
CA THR A 144 -8.84 6.41 -12.86
C THR A 144 -8.59 5.17 -12.01
N TYR A 145 -9.56 4.78 -11.20
CA TYR A 145 -9.58 3.50 -10.49
C TYR A 145 -11.02 3.00 -10.34
N SER A 146 -11.19 1.69 -10.15
CA SER A 146 -12.52 1.08 -10.05
C SER A 146 -13.03 0.99 -8.62
N SER A 147 -12.16 0.67 -7.66
CA SER A 147 -12.57 0.49 -6.26
C SER A 147 -11.46 0.80 -5.28
N LEU A 148 -11.86 1.29 -4.11
CA LEU A 148 -11.05 1.39 -2.91
C LEU A 148 -11.75 0.63 -1.80
N ALA A 149 -11.06 -0.35 -1.21
CA ALA A 149 -11.61 -1.18 -0.15
C ALA A 149 -10.55 -1.49 0.92
N PRO A 150 -10.95 -1.64 2.19
CA PRO A 150 -10.08 -2.21 3.19
C PRO A 150 -9.95 -3.73 2.94
N VAL A 151 -8.74 -4.23 3.10
CA VAL A 151 -8.42 -5.66 3.08
C VAL A 151 -8.15 -6.10 4.51
N TYR A 152 -8.88 -7.10 4.95
CA TYR A 152 -8.70 -7.70 6.26
C TYR A 152 -8.22 -9.13 6.11
N SER A 153 -7.24 -9.52 6.90
CA SER A 153 -6.95 -10.95 7.04
C SER A 153 -8.19 -11.64 7.59
N ASN A 154 -8.43 -12.86 7.24
CA ASN A 154 -9.45 -13.83 7.73
C ASN A 154 -10.65 -13.36 8.60
N TYR A 155 -10.73 -12.07 8.95
CA TYR A 155 -11.59 -11.49 9.97
C TYR A 155 -12.71 -10.60 9.42
N GLY A 156 -12.90 -10.59 8.09
CA GLY A 156 -13.96 -9.83 7.42
C GLY A 156 -13.93 -8.32 7.69
N GLN A 157 -14.75 -7.58 7.01
CA GLN A 157 -14.78 -6.12 7.04
C GLN A 157 -15.36 -5.58 8.34
N VAL A 158 -14.65 -4.66 9.01
CA VAL A 158 -15.17 -3.91 10.15
C VAL A 158 -15.38 -2.46 9.76
N THR A 159 -16.63 -2.07 9.71
CA THR A 159 -17.02 -0.67 9.60
C THR A 159 -17.84 -0.29 10.80
N SER A 160 -17.60 0.88 11.34
CA SER A 160 -18.48 1.50 12.33
C SER A 160 -18.98 2.81 11.71
N GLY A 161 -20.20 2.79 11.22
CA GLY A 161 -20.72 3.90 10.43
C GLY A 161 -19.89 4.11 9.15
N ASP A 162 -19.35 5.33 8.96
CA ASP A 162 -18.52 5.73 7.84
C ASP A 162 -17.00 5.57 8.09
N VAL A 163 -16.61 5.03 9.25
CA VAL A 163 -15.20 4.85 9.64
C VAL A 163 -14.75 3.42 9.38
N TRP A 164 -13.69 3.25 8.62
CA TRP A 164 -13.01 1.97 8.46
C TRP A 164 -12.01 1.77 9.59
N LYS A 165 -12.20 0.73 10.37
CA LYS A 165 -11.33 0.39 11.50
C LYS A 165 -10.41 -0.76 11.11
N LEU A 166 -9.11 -0.56 11.28
CA LEU A 166 -8.08 -1.56 11.03
C LEU A 166 -7.27 -1.79 12.29
N GLY A 167 -7.13 -3.06 12.68
CA GLY A 167 -6.19 -3.43 13.74
C GLY A 167 -4.74 -3.30 13.25
N LEU A 168 -3.86 -2.79 14.08
CA LEU A 168 -2.41 -2.81 13.85
C LEU A 168 -1.85 -4.19 14.22
N GLY A 169 -2.17 -5.20 13.46
CA GLY A 169 -1.54 -6.51 13.58
C GLY A 169 -0.34 -6.61 12.64
N GLY A 170 0.74 -7.26 13.07
CA GLY A 170 1.97 -7.40 12.31
C GLY A 170 1.87 -8.27 11.05
N SER A 171 0.70 -8.41 10.46
CA SER A 171 0.50 -9.14 9.22
C SER A 171 0.24 -8.17 8.07
N GLU A 172 0.73 -8.53 6.89
CA GLU A 172 0.47 -7.82 5.63
C GLU A 172 -1.03 -7.76 5.25
N ASP A 173 -1.88 -8.33 6.09
CA ASP A 173 -3.27 -8.61 5.79
C ASP A 173 -4.21 -7.44 6.07
N ASN A 174 -3.79 -6.47 6.91
CA ASN A 174 -4.56 -5.25 7.15
C ASN A 174 -4.05 -4.14 6.24
N ALA A 175 -4.76 -3.89 5.18
CA ALA A 175 -4.35 -2.95 4.16
C ALA A 175 -5.56 -2.22 3.55
N PHE A 176 -5.27 -1.17 2.80
CA PHE A 176 -6.18 -0.58 1.83
C PHE A 176 -5.74 -0.99 0.45
N LEU A 177 -6.68 -1.40 -0.37
CA LEU A 177 -6.45 -1.82 -1.74
C LEU A 177 -7.21 -0.91 -2.70
N LEU A 178 -6.46 -0.25 -3.60
CA LEU A 178 -7.00 0.32 -4.81
C LEU A 178 -6.91 -0.71 -5.92
N SER A 179 -7.98 -0.88 -6.69
CA SER A 179 -8.04 -1.82 -7.79
C SER A 179 -8.57 -1.17 -9.06
N GLY A 180 -8.15 -1.70 -10.21
CA GLY A 180 -8.55 -1.21 -11.52
C GLY A 180 -7.99 0.19 -11.81
N ILE A 181 -6.77 0.46 -11.34
CA ILE A 181 -6.04 1.67 -11.68
C ILE A 181 -5.66 1.57 -13.16
N SER A 182 -6.03 2.57 -13.92
CA SER A 182 -5.77 2.62 -15.37
C SER A 182 -5.67 4.05 -15.88
N ASP A 183 -4.90 4.21 -16.94
CA ASP A 183 -4.73 5.45 -17.65
C ASP A 183 -4.24 5.19 -19.09
N GLU A 184 -4.30 6.22 -19.94
CA GLU A 184 -3.68 6.20 -21.28
C GLU A 184 -2.15 6.23 -21.17
N SER A 185 -1.62 7.07 -20.26
CA SER A 185 -0.20 7.13 -19.96
C SER A 185 0.18 6.21 -18.79
N PRO A 186 1.41 5.68 -18.76
CA PRO A 186 1.85 4.81 -17.68
C PRO A 186 1.70 5.46 -16.30
N ILE A 187 1.22 4.72 -15.34
CA ILE A 187 1.12 5.19 -13.96
C ILE A 187 2.54 5.39 -13.40
N LYS A 188 2.81 6.59 -12.91
CA LYS A 188 4.09 6.97 -12.32
C LYS A 188 4.19 6.58 -10.86
N GLY A 189 3.07 6.61 -10.14
CA GLY A 189 3.04 6.23 -8.75
C GLY A 189 1.72 6.50 -8.06
N VAL A 190 1.60 5.88 -6.90
CA VAL A 190 0.46 6.04 -5.99
C VAL A 190 0.98 6.45 -4.61
N LYS A 191 0.28 7.38 -3.96
CA LYS A 191 0.56 7.83 -2.60
C LYS A 191 -0.68 7.70 -1.74
N ALA A 192 -0.49 7.33 -0.49
CA ALA A 192 -1.52 7.38 0.54
C ALA A 192 -1.28 8.59 1.44
N LYS A 193 -2.23 9.49 1.50
CA LYS A 193 -2.19 10.71 2.32
C LYS A 193 -3.13 10.54 3.51
N LEU A 194 -2.58 10.64 4.70
CA LEU A 194 -3.35 10.64 5.94
C LEU A 194 -3.44 12.06 6.47
N TYR A 195 -4.64 12.47 6.82
CA TYR A 195 -4.92 13.79 7.38
C TYR A 195 -5.54 13.64 8.77
N ARG A 196 -5.19 14.55 9.67
CA ARG A 196 -5.87 14.69 10.96
C ARG A 196 -7.27 15.25 10.79
N GLN A 197 -8.07 15.24 11.85
CA GLN A 197 -9.43 15.76 11.82
C GLN A 197 -9.49 17.27 11.52
N ASP A 198 -8.45 18.01 11.86
CA ASP A 198 -8.32 19.45 11.52
C ASP A 198 -7.95 19.70 10.04
N GLY A 199 -7.77 18.63 9.26
CA GLY A 199 -7.40 18.69 7.86
C GLY A 199 -5.90 18.84 7.59
N SER A 200 -5.06 18.92 8.61
CA SER A 200 -3.60 18.95 8.44
C SER A 200 -3.09 17.60 7.92
N LEU A 201 -2.12 17.65 7.02
CA LEU A 201 -1.45 16.44 6.51
C LEU A 201 -0.64 15.81 7.65
N TYR A 202 -0.99 14.59 8.01
CA TYR A 202 -0.26 13.82 9.02
C TYR A 202 0.92 13.05 8.42
N LYS A 203 0.65 12.28 7.37
CA LYS A 203 1.68 11.51 6.64
C LYS A 203 1.36 11.42 5.15
N ASP A 204 2.42 11.36 4.35
CA ASP A 204 2.41 11.09 2.91
C ASP A 204 3.31 9.87 2.66
N VAL A 205 2.73 8.78 2.18
CA VAL A 205 3.40 7.48 2.06
C VAL A 205 3.31 7.00 0.61
N SER A 206 4.46 6.68 0.01
CA SER A 206 4.47 6.02 -1.28
C SER A 206 3.94 4.59 -1.15
N VAL A 207 3.00 4.25 -2.03
CA VAL A 207 2.30 2.96 -2.04
C VAL A 207 2.92 2.07 -3.11
N ASN A 208 3.08 0.80 -2.81
CA ASN A 208 3.51 -0.16 -3.82
C ASN A 208 2.40 -0.35 -4.87
N TYR A 209 2.74 -0.05 -6.13
CA TYR A 209 1.85 -0.20 -7.28
C TYR A 209 2.26 -1.42 -8.11
N ASP A 210 1.32 -2.29 -8.38
CA ASP A 210 1.44 -3.45 -9.25
C ASP A 210 0.80 -3.12 -10.60
N ASP A 211 1.63 -2.76 -11.56
CA ASP A 211 1.21 -2.36 -12.91
C ASP A 211 0.52 -3.52 -13.66
N ALA A 212 0.97 -4.76 -13.45
CA ALA A 212 0.42 -5.92 -14.13
C ALA A 212 -1.06 -6.19 -13.75
N ASN A 213 -1.44 -5.87 -12.52
CA ASN A 213 -2.80 -6.07 -12.02
C ASN A 213 -3.59 -4.77 -11.86
N GLY A 214 -2.98 -3.60 -12.11
CA GLY A 214 -3.60 -2.30 -11.89
C GLY A 214 -4.01 -2.09 -10.44
N GLN A 215 -3.16 -2.48 -9.49
CA GLN A 215 -3.47 -2.46 -8.07
C GLN A 215 -2.41 -1.71 -7.25
N ALA A 216 -2.88 -0.99 -6.25
CA ALA A 216 -2.01 -0.40 -5.24
C ALA A 216 -2.46 -0.81 -3.85
N ARG A 217 -1.54 -1.32 -3.04
CA ARG A 217 -1.82 -1.82 -1.70
C ARG A 217 -0.98 -1.09 -0.66
N GLN A 218 -1.63 -0.51 0.34
CA GLN A 218 -1.00 0.13 1.48
C GLN A 218 -1.33 -0.62 2.76
N SER A 219 -0.33 -1.21 3.38
CA SER A 219 -0.40 -1.79 4.72
C SER A 219 0.15 -0.81 5.76
N PHE A 220 -0.46 -0.83 6.95
CA PHE A 220 0.02 -0.07 8.10
C PHE A 220 0.38 -1.06 9.21
N GLN A 221 1.68 -1.15 9.52
CA GLN A 221 2.20 -2.06 10.54
C GLN A 221 2.25 -1.40 11.93
N SER A 222 2.34 -2.22 12.97
CA SER A 222 2.60 -1.73 14.32
C SER A 222 3.89 -0.89 14.35
N GLY A 223 3.84 0.25 15.04
CA GLY A 223 4.95 1.21 15.06
C GLY A 223 4.90 2.28 13.95
N PHE A 224 4.02 2.16 12.97
CA PHE A 224 3.77 3.23 12.01
C PHE A 224 3.16 4.47 12.69
N PHE A 225 2.33 4.25 13.68
CA PHE A 225 1.74 5.27 14.53
C PHE A 225 2.37 5.22 15.93
N PRO A 226 2.67 6.37 16.57
CA PRO A 226 2.93 6.40 18.01
C PRO A 226 1.66 5.99 18.77
N ALA A 227 1.83 5.46 19.98
CA ALA A 227 0.72 4.99 20.80
C ALA A 227 -0.33 6.08 21.09
N SER A 228 0.08 7.36 21.10
CA SER A 228 -0.81 8.51 21.29
C SER A 228 -1.79 8.74 20.13
N ASP A 229 -1.46 8.24 18.95
CA ASP A 229 -2.24 8.47 17.72
C ASP A 229 -3.08 7.24 17.34
N LEU A 230 -3.03 6.18 18.17
CA LEU A 230 -3.92 5.03 18.05
C LEU A 230 -5.32 5.42 18.54
N ASP A 231 -6.32 4.81 17.94
CA ASP A 231 -7.74 5.07 18.22
C ASP A 231 -8.23 6.47 17.78
N GLU A 232 -7.37 7.29 17.17
CA GLU A 232 -7.77 8.52 16.51
C GLU A 232 -8.39 8.25 15.13
N VAL A 233 -9.37 9.06 14.77
CA VAL A 233 -9.92 9.03 13.40
C VAL A 233 -9.09 9.92 12.49
N PHE A 234 -8.53 9.30 11.47
CA PHE A 234 -7.84 9.97 10.38
C PHE A 234 -8.73 10.02 9.13
N THR A 235 -8.32 10.83 8.18
CA THR A 235 -8.87 10.81 6.82
C THR A 235 -7.80 10.31 5.87
N LEU A 236 -8.09 9.21 5.17
CA LEU A 236 -7.24 8.64 4.15
C LEU A 236 -7.67 9.12 2.77
N GLN A 237 -6.72 9.48 1.93
CA GLN A 237 -6.91 9.85 0.53
C GLN A 237 -5.76 9.30 -0.29
N PHE A 238 -6.04 8.71 -1.45
CA PHE A 238 -5.01 8.28 -2.38
C PHE A 238 -4.82 9.32 -3.48
N GLU A 239 -3.57 9.55 -3.84
CA GLU A 239 -3.17 10.31 -5.01
C GLU A 239 -2.54 9.35 -6.02
N ILE A 240 -3.10 9.29 -7.22
CA ILE A 240 -2.58 8.49 -8.33
C ILE A 240 -2.01 9.49 -9.34
N SER A 241 -0.78 9.30 -9.77
CA SER A 241 -0.13 10.16 -10.77
C SER A 241 0.39 9.35 -11.94
N ASP A 242 0.29 9.90 -13.13
CA ASP A 242 0.79 9.33 -14.38
C ASP A 242 2.13 9.94 -14.83
N SER A 243 2.67 9.41 -15.91
CA SER A 243 3.91 9.90 -16.51
C SER A 243 3.72 11.20 -17.32
N ALA A 244 2.51 11.50 -17.79
CA ALA A 244 2.20 12.75 -18.46
C ALA A 244 2.14 13.94 -17.50
N GLY A 245 1.85 13.68 -16.24
CA GLY A 245 1.80 14.71 -15.21
C GLY A 245 0.41 15.00 -14.68
N ASN A 246 -0.56 14.19 -15.05
CA ASN A 246 -1.88 14.27 -14.45
C ASN A 246 -1.89 13.58 -13.09
N SER A 247 -2.81 13.97 -12.24
CA SER A 247 -3.05 13.33 -10.97
C SER A 247 -4.54 13.26 -10.66
N TYR A 248 -4.92 12.23 -9.96
CA TYR A 248 -6.27 12.01 -9.43
C TYR A 248 -6.20 11.86 -7.92
N LEU A 249 -7.09 12.52 -7.21
CA LEU A 249 -7.28 12.35 -5.78
C LEU A 249 -8.55 11.54 -5.53
N SER A 250 -8.43 10.42 -4.82
CA SER A 250 -9.61 9.64 -4.42
C SER A 250 -10.53 10.44 -3.49
N PRO A 251 -11.79 10.07 -3.35
CA PRO A 251 -12.60 10.53 -2.24
C PRO A 251 -11.93 10.27 -0.91
N ARG A 252 -12.19 11.14 0.05
CA ARG A 252 -11.67 11.00 1.42
C ARG A 252 -12.45 9.94 2.18
N GLN A 253 -11.73 9.02 2.83
CA GLN A 253 -12.31 7.96 3.65
C GLN A 253 -11.84 8.10 5.09
N LYS A 254 -12.77 8.09 6.05
CA LYS A 254 -12.43 8.05 7.46
C LYS A 254 -11.88 6.68 7.84
N VAL A 255 -10.77 6.65 8.54
CA VAL A 255 -10.09 5.45 8.99
C VAL A 255 -9.65 5.60 10.44
N MET A 256 -9.61 4.50 11.16
CA MET A 256 -9.08 4.42 12.51
C MET A 256 -8.12 3.24 12.57
N PHE A 257 -6.98 3.46 13.20
CA PHE A 257 -6.02 2.40 13.48
C PHE A 257 -6.11 2.08 14.96
N ASP A 258 -6.56 0.88 15.25
CA ASP A 258 -6.91 0.44 16.58
C ASP A 258 -5.85 -0.54 17.11
N SER A 259 -5.43 -0.33 18.34
CA SER A 259 -4.65 -1.34 19.06
C SER A 259 -5.59 -2.18 19.90
N ILE A 260 -5.36 -3.48 19.95
CA ILE A 260 -6.09 -4.37 20.87
C ILE A 260 -5.63 -4.04 22.30
N THR A 261 -6.20 -3.00 22.89
CA THR A 261 -5.77 -2.50 24.18
C THR A 261 -6.54 -3.08 25.35
N ASN A 262 -7.71 -3.66 25.10
CA ASN A 262 -8.68 -4.06 26.15
C ASN A 262 -8.96 -5.57 26.12
N ALA A 263 -7.96 -6.40 25.74
CA ALA A 263 -8.10 -7.85 25.84
C ALA A 263 -8.46 -8.27 27.27
N PRO A 264 -9.44 -9.17 27.45
CA PRO A 264 -9.75 -9.66 28.78
C PRO A 264 -8.51 -10.27 29.41
N SER A 265 -8.22 -9.94 30.65
CA SER A 265 -7.09 -10.50 31.40
C SER A 265 -7.40 -11.84 32.07
N ALA A 266 -8.68 -12.19 32.15
CA ALA A 266 -9.17 -13.44 32.76
C ALA A 266 -10.58 -13.77 32.22
N PRO A 267 -11.06 -15.02 32.36
CA PRO A 267 -12.46 -15.33 32.16
C PRO A 267 -13.36 -14.44 33.02
N PHE A 268 -14.50 -14.01 32.48
CA PHE A 268 -15.49 -13.22 33.21
C PHE A 268 -16.34 -14.10 34.13
N GLY A 269 -16.61 -15.33 33.68
CA GLY A 269 -17.42 -16.27 34.47
C GLY A 269 -17.21 -17.72 34.04
N VAL A 270 -17.70 -18.60 34.87
CA VAL A 270 -17.70 -20.06 34.66
C VAL A 270 -19.11 -20.60 34.83
N TYR A 271 -19.50 -21.52 33.94
CA TYR A 271 -20.82 -22.13 34.03
C TYR A 271 -20.88 -23.12 35.20
N ASP A 272 -21.90 -22.93 36.08
CA ASP A 272 -22.27 -23.85 37.13
C ASP A 272 -23.76 -24.25 36.96
N PRO A 273 -24.04 -25.52 36.64
CA PRO A 273 -25.43 -25.98 36.41
C PRO A 273 -26.31 -25.89 37.63
N SER A 274 -25.76 -25.72 38.83
CA SER A 274 -26.49 -25.53 40.03
C SER A 274 -26.79 -24.05 40.35
N SER A 275 -26.24 -23.12 39.56
CA SER A 275 -26.42 -21.69 39.74
C SER A 275 -27.58 -21.16 38.89
N THR A 276 -28.36 -20.24 39.51
CA THR A 276 -29.39 -19.46 38.83
C THR A 276 -28.92 -18.03 38.53
N ASN A 277 -27.65 -17.73 38.81
CA ASN A 277 -27.09 -16.41 38.58
C ASN A 277 -27.14 -16.06 37.09
N ASN A 278 -27.23 -14.77 36.82
CA ASN A 278 -27.10 -14.22 35.47
C ASN A 278 -26.05 -13.12 35.50
N LEU A 279 -24.91 -13.38 34.83
CA LEU A 279 -23.81 -12.42 34.73
C LEU A 279 -23.94 -11.44 33.56
N GLY A 280 -24.97 -11.60 32.74
CA GLY A 280 -25.24 -10.74 31.59
C GLY A 280 -26.03 -11.46 30.50
N PRO A 281 -26.38 -10.79 29.41
CA PRO A 281 -27.13 -11.37 28.31
C PRO A 281 -26.51 -12.67 27.80
N GLY A 282 -27.30 -13.77 27.85
CA GLY A 282 -26.84 -15.11 27.44
C GLY A 282 -25.99 -15.86 28.50
N LEU A 283 -25.79 -15.31 29.69
CA LEU A 283 -24.93 -15.88 30.73
C LEU A 283 -25.72 -16.36 32.00
N THR A 284 -26.89 -16.89 31.78
CA THR A 284 -27.64 -17.55 32.85
C THR A 284 -26.97 -18.83 33.29
N GLY A 285 -26.83 -19.07 34.60
CA GLY A 285 -26.11 -20.21 35.14
C GLY A 285 -24.59 -20.01 35.23
N PHE A 286 -24.09 -18.82 34.93
CA PHE A 286 -22.68 -18.51 35.11
C PHE A 286 -22.45 -17.85 36.48
N VAL A 287 -21.34 -18.21 37.11
CA VAL A 287 -20.80 -17.58 38.32
C VAL A 287 -19.51 -16.84 38.00
N ALA A 288 -19.21 -15.77 38.73
CA ALA A 288 -17.98 -15.01 38.52
C ALA A 288 -16.74 -15.91 38.62
N TYR A 289 -15.80 -15.71 37.70
CA TYR A 289 -14.54 -16.48 37.74
C TYR A 289 -13.69 -16.02 38.92
N THR A 290 -13.10 -16.99 39.58
CA THR A 290 -12.03 -16.79 40.57
C THR A 290 -10.92 -17.81 40.25
N GLU A 291 -9.69 -17.37 40.29
CA GLU A 291 -8.54 -18.22 40.00
C GLU A 291 -8.50 -19.45 40.95
N GLY A 292 -8.28 -20.62 40.37
CA GLY A 292 -8.27 -21.88 41.10
C GLY A 292 -9.64 -22.43 41.49
N MET A 293 -10.74 -21.75 41.08
CA MET A 293 -12.09 -22.22 41.39
C MET A 293 -12.36 -23.63 40.88
N THR A 294 -13.22 -24.38 41.59
CA THR A 294 -13.62 -25.72 41.21
C THR A 294 -14.80 -25.69 40.25
N VAL A 295 -14.67 -26.31 39.11
CA VAL A 295 -15.74 -26.45 38.11
C VAL A 295 -16.43 -27.83 38.22
N LYS A 296 -17.75 -27.83 38.01
CA LYS A 296 -18.62 -28.99 38.18
C LYS A 296 -19.02 -29.65 36.86
N THR A 297 -18.67 -29.06 35.75
CA THR A 297 -19.07 -29.52 34.41
C THR A 297 -17.89 -29.90 33.53
N ASN A 298 -18.14 -30.84 32.66
CA ASN A 298 -17.24 -31.22 31.59
C ASN A 298 -18.09 -31.53 30.33
N PRO A 299 -17.99 -30.80 29.25
CA PRO A 299 -17.00 -29.74 28.96
C PRO A 299 -17.18 -28.48 29.86
N ILE A 300 -16.08 -27.82 30.06
CA ILE A 300 -16.08 -26.53 30.78
C ILE A 300 -16.59 -25.46 29.84
N LYS A 301 -17.48 -24.55 30.35
CA LYS A 301 -17.89 -23.36 29.65
C LYS A 301 -17.38 -22.13 30.39
N LEU A 302 -16.63 -21.31 29.69
CA LEU A 302 -16.10 -20.05 30.20
C LEU A 302 -16.75 -18.89 29.49
N ALA A 303 -17.18 -17.92 30.27
CA ALA A 303 -17.69 -16.67 29.75
C ALA A 303 -16.58 -15.62 29.67
N TRP A 304 -16.61 -14.83 28.63
CA TRP A 304 -15.75 -13.69 28.39
C TRP A 304 -16.60 -12.49 28.09
N ARG A 305 -16.10 -11.31 28.38
CA ARG A 305 -16.71 -10.07 27.93
C ARG A 305 -15.66 -9.17 27.31
N VAL A 306 -16.02 -8.52 26.22
CA VAL A 306 -15.17 -7.55 25.52
C VAL A 306 -15.95 -6.23 25.41
N PRO A 307 -15.29 -5.08 25.52
CA PRO A 307 -15.96 -3.80 25.32
C PRO A 307 -16.66 -3.77 23.97
N ARG A 308 -17.90 -3.25 23.94
CA ARG A 308 -18.68 -3.20 22.69
C ARG A 308 -18.02 -2.34 21.63
N ASP A 309 -17.38 -1.24 22.04
CA ASP A 309 -16.70 -0.33 21.12
C ASP A 309 -15.51 -0.97 20.44
N ASN A 310 -14.91 -1.99 21.08
CA ASN A 310 -13.78 -2.76 20.56
C ASN A 310 -14.21 -4.12 19.97
N TRP A 311 -15.53 -4.40 19.86
CA TRP A 311 -16.01 -5.69 19.35
C TRP A 311 -15.50 -6.02 17.95
N HIS A 312 -15.27 -5.00 17.13
CA HIS A 312 -14.66 -5.18 15.81
C HIS A 312 -13.30 -5.87 15.83
N GLU A 313 -12.56 -5.81 16.95
CA GLU A 313 -11.30 -6.52 17.16
C GLU A 313 -11.50 -8.03 17.42
N TYR A 314 -12.66 -8.42 17.92
CA TYR A 314 -12.92 -9.75 18.49
C TYR A 314 -14.09 -10.49 17.86
N ARG A 315 -14.57 -10.09 16.72
CA ARG A 315 -15.75 -10.67 16.10
C ARG A 315 -15.61 -12.17 15.79
N GLU A 316 -16.77 -12.81 15.58
CA GLU A 316 -16.86 -14.23 15.21
C GLU A 316 -15.94 -14.56 14.02
N GLY A 317 -15.12 -15.58 14.15
CA GLY A 317 -14.09 -15.96 13.17
C GLY A 317 -12.77 -15.19 13.29
N GLY A 318 -12.72 -14.09 14.07
CA GLY A 318 -11.52 -13.30 14.32
C GLY A 318 -10.76 -13.65 15.58
N ILE A 319 -11.34 -14.50 16.43
CA ILE A 319 -10.69 -14.93 17.64
C ILE A 319 -9.96 -16.23 17.34
N ASN A 320 -8.65 -16.12 17.26
CA ASN A 320 -7.81 -17.29 17.04
C ASN A 320 -7.68 -18.06 18.36
N MET A 321 -8.50 -19.09 18.51
CA MET A 321 -8.41 -20.01 19.61
C MET A 321 -7.31 -21.05 19.32
N THR A 322 -6.06 -20.63 19.40
CA THR A 322 -4.90 -21.45 19.02
C THR A 322 -4.74 -22.74 19.83
N ASN A 323 -5.48 -22.95 20.90
CA ASN A 323 -5.35 -24.13 21.74
C ASN A 323 -6.69 -24.71 22.19
N ALA A 324 -7.78 -24.32 21.56
CA ALA A 324 -9.04 -24.79 22.05
C ALA A 324 -9.56 -25.91 21.18
N LEU A 325 -9.67 -27.01 21.80
CA LEU A 325 -10.59 -28.06 21.46
C LEU A 325 -12.01 -27.59 21.81
N GLY A 326 -12.38 -26.35 21.44
CA GLY A 326 -13.64 -25.78 21.83
C GLY A 326 -14.06 -24.62 20.94
N GLU A 327 -15.35 -24.36 20.89
CA GLU A 327 -15.97 -23.30 20.14
C GLU A 327 -16.08 -22.04 21.00
N MET A 328 -15.90 -20.88 20.39
CA MET A 328 -16.24 -19.59 20.98
C MET A 328 -17.42 -19.02 20.20
N SER A 329 -18.46 -18.64 20.92
CA SER A 329 -19.67 -18.08 20.33
C SER A 329 -20.10 -16.82 21.05
N LYS A 330 -20.57 -15.85 20.29
CA LYS A 330 -21.28 -14.70 20.85
C LYS A 330 -22.63 -15.17 21.40
N VAL A 331 -22.88 -14.90 22.66
CA VAL A 331 -24.12 -15.32 23.36
C VAL A 331 -25.05 -14.16 23.70
N GLY A 332 -24.54 -12.92 23.68
CA GLY A 332 -25.34 -11.74 23.94
C GLY A 332 -24.52 -10.45 23.91
N GLU A 333 -25.20 -9.35 24.06
CA GLU A 333 -24.59 -8.02 24.21
C GLU A 333 -25.49 -7.07 25.00
N ASP A 334 -24.88 -6.06 25.59
CA ASP A 334 -25.57 -4.90 26.19
C ASP A 334 -24.95 -3.58 25.66
N ALA A 335 -25.25 -2.48 26.33
CA ALA A 335 -24.75 -1.17 25.93
C ALA A 335 -23.20 -1.07 26.02
N SER A 336 -22.56 -1.84 26.88
CA SER A 336 -21.13 -1.73 27.21
C SER A 336 -20.30 -2.89 26.75
N TYR A 337 -20.87 -4.10 26.65
CA TYR A 337 -20.12 -5.32 26.41
C TYR A 337 -20.79 -6.25 25.40
N VAL A 338 -19.95 -7.00 24.70
CA VAL A 338 -20.32 -8.23 24.00
C VAL A 338 -19.87 -9.42 24.84
N TYR A 339 -20.76 -10.40 25.00
CA TYR A 339 -20.53 -11.58 25.81
C TYR A 339 -20.27 -12.80 24.93
N LEU A 340 -19.21 -13.53 25.26
CA LEU A 340 -18.75 -14.70 24.52
C LEU A 340 -18.68 -15.90 25.46
N VAL A 341 -18.91 -17.08 24.93
CA VAL A 341 -18.73 -18.34 25.65
C VAL A 341 -17.80 -19.25 24.88
N THR A 342 -16.77 -19.74 25.55
CA THR A 342 -15.95 -20.84 25.05
C THR A 342 -16.39 -22.13 25.72
N THR A 343 -16.47 -23.20 24.93
CA THR A 343 -16.73 -24.56 25.43
C THR A 343 -15.52 -25.43 25.16
N ALA A 344 -14.90 -25.95 26.16
CA ALA A 344 -13.70 -26.77 26.01
C ALA A 344 -13.76 -28.02 26.90
N PRO A 345 -13.42 -29.22 26.36
CA PRO A 345 -13.33 -30.42 27.17
C PRO A 345 -12.16 -30.28 28.15
N TYR A 346 -12.36 -30.77 29.37
CA TYR A 346 -11.30 -30.85 30.36
C TYR A 346 -10.52 -32.15 30.14
N GLY A 347 -9.25 -32.02 29.75
CA GLY A 347 -8.43 -33.16 29.34
C GLY A 347 -7.71 -33.91 30.46
N ASN A 348 -7.73 -33.41 31.71
CA ASN A 348 -7.02 -34.03 32.83
C ASN A 348 -7.91 -34.12 34.08
N THR A 349 -7.88 -35.26 34.78
CA THR A 349 -8.72 -35.52 35.95
C THR A 349 -8.01 -35.23 37.27
N ASP A 350 -6.70 -34.92 37.25
CA ASP A 350 -5.86 -34.96 38.43
C ASP A 350 -5.10 -33.66 38.70
N GLY A 351 -5.75 -32.50 38.65
CA GLY A 351 -5.08 -31.27 39.08
C GLY A 351 -5.46 -29.99 38.36
N ASN A 352 -4.64 -28.98 38.55
CA ASN A 352 -4.80 -27.68 37.99
C ASN A 352 -4.67 -27.69 36.47
N TYR A 353 -5.58 -27.04 35.80
CA TYR A 353 -5.65 -26.95 34.36
C TYR A 353 -5.29 -25.58 33.88
N TRP A 354 -4.21 -25.45 33.15
CA TRP A 354 -3.78 -24.22 32.51
C TRP A 354 -4.14 -24.23 31.05
N ARG A 355 -4.80 -23.19 30.57
CA ARG A 355 -5.06 -22.98 29.16
C ARG A 355 -4.79 -21.56 28.77
N TRP A 356 -4.56 -21.39 27.46
CA TRP A 356 -4.35 -20.14 26.83
C TRP A 356 -5.50 -19.85 25.89
N VAL A 357 -6.09 -18.67 26.00
CA VAL A 357 -7.03 -18.11 25.03
C VAL A 357 -6.40 -16.85 24.47
N ASN A 358 -6.22 -16.83 23.16
CA ASN A 358 -5.75 -15.63 22.48
C ASN A 358 -6.94 -14.81 22.02
N PHE A 359 -6.98 -13.56 22.44
CA PHE A 359 -7.85 -12.54 21.88
C PHE A 359 -6.99 -11.65 21.01
N GLY A 360 -7.29 -11.60 19.72
CA GLY A 360 -6.64 -10.71 18.80
C GLY A 360 -5.73 -11.37 17.77
N GLN A 361 -5.21 -10.54 16.88
CA GLN A 361 -4.28 -10.95 15.84
C GLN A 361 -2.89 -11.18 16.42
N TRP A 362 -2.20 -12.15 15.89
CA TRP A 362 -0.78 -12.51 16.02
C TRP A 362 0.04 -11.68 17.02
N GLY A 363 0.27 -12.23 18.22
CA GLY A 363 1.15 -11.65 19.23
C GLY A 363 0.46 -11.03 20.44
N GLY A 364 -0.85 -10.99 20.48
CA GLY A 364 -1.57 -10.72 21.72
C GLY A 364 -1.28 -11.82 22.72
N GLY A 365 -0.82 -11.47 23.92
CA GLY A 365 -0.51 -12.43 24.97
C GLY A 365 -1.70 -13.33 25.25
N GLY A 366 -1.49 -14.64 25.24
CA GLY A 366 -2.52 -15.59 25.63
C GLY A 366 -2.92 -15.38 27.09
N ILE A 367 -4.20 -15.51 27.37
CA ILE A 367 -4.71 -15.42 28.74
C ILE A 367 -4.56 -16.80 29.37
N ALA A 368 -3.75 -16.89 30.41
CA ALA A 368 -3.68 -18.06 31.26
C ALA A 368 -4.78 -18.04 32.32
N TYR A 369 -5.45 -19.14 32.48
CA TYR A 369 -6.42 -19.30 33.57
C TYR A 369 -6.25 -20.66 34.24
N ASN A 370 -6.55 -20.73 35.52
CA ASN A 370 -6.40 -21.92 36.34
C ASN A 370 -7.75 -22.33 36.90
N LEU A 371 -8.10 -23.62 36.71
CA LEU A 371 -9.32 -24.24 37.19
C LEU A 371 -9.03 -25.60 37.77
N THR A 372 -9.82 -26.01 38.78
CA THR A 372 -9.80 -27.34 39.34
C THR A 372 -11.09 -28.06 38.96
N LEU A 373 -11.03 -29.26 38.42
CA LEU A 373 -12.22 -30.04 38.13
C LEU A 373 -12.72 -30.74 39.41
N SER A 374 -14.02 -30.60 39.70
CA SER A 374 -14.65 -31.31 40.80
C SER A 374 -14.52 -32.81 40.60
N PRO A 375 -14.24 -33.58 41.65
CA PRO A 375 -14.28 -35.06 41.58
C PRO A 375 -15.64 -35.60 41.15
N SER A 376 -16.71 -34.86 41.37
CA SER A 376 -18.07 -35.20 40.93
C SER A 376 -18.41 -34.80 39.50
N ALA A 377 -17.54 -34.08 38.82
CA ALA A 377 -17.80 -33.67 37.44
C ALA A 377 -17.78 -34.90 36.49
N PRO A 378 -18.61 -34.91 35.44
CA PRO A 378 -18.58 -35.97 34.45
C PRO A 378 -17.16 -36.14 33.87
N LYS A 379 -16.69 -37.38 33.82
CA LYS A 379 -15.38 -37.70 33.22
C LYS A 379 -15.53 -37.70 31.71
N SER A 380 -14.76 -36.88 31.01
CA SER A 380 -14.61 -37.03 29.58
C SER A 380 -13.66 -38.14 29.22
N PRO A 381 -13.82 -38.78 28.06
CA PRO A 381 -12.79 -39.70 27.55
C PRO A 381 -11.45 -38.97 27.48
N ARG A 382 -10.41 -39.64 27.92
CA ARG A 382 -9.06 -39.10 28.07
C ARG A 382 -8.52 -38.64 26.70
N LEU A 383 -8.31 -37.39 26.52
CA LEU A 383 -7.54 -36.85 25.37
C LEU A 383 -6.06 -37.14 25.64
N LEU A 384 -5.50 -38.08 24.90
CA LEU A 384 -4.08 -38.40 24.98
C LEU A 384 -3.32 -37.47 24.02
N GLY A 385 -2.58 -36.56 24.60
CA GLY A 385 -1.49 -35.83 23.96
C GLY A 385 -1.86 -34.99 22.73
N VAL A 386 -1.90 -33.71 22.88
CA VAL A 386 -1.80 -32.79 21.75
C VAL A 386 -0.37 -32.28 21.73
N ASP A 387 0.40 -32.75 20.76
CA ASP A 387 1.74 -32.25 20.53
C ASP A 387 1.63 -31.00 19.64
N TYR A 388 1.99 -29.84 20.20
CA TYR A 388 1.94 -28.57 19.49
C TYR A 388 3.24 -28.33 18.77
N ASN A 389 3.29 -28.69 17.49
CA ASN A 389 4.22 -28.09 16.56
C ASN A 389 3.51 -26.94 15.82
N TYR A 390 4.12 -25.78 15.82
CA TYR A 390 3.67 -24.59 15.12
C TYR A 390 3.12 -24.93 13.72
N GLY A 391 1.81 -24.79 13.55
CA GLY A 391 1.16 -24.83 12.23
C GLY A 391 0.51 -26.14 11.80
N THR A 392 0.49 -27.21 12.60
CA THR A 392 -0.19 -28.45 12.21
C THR A 392 -1.13 -28.95 13.31
N VAL A 393 -2.41 -29.06 12.98
CA VAL A 393 -3.38 -29.74 13.84
C VAL A 393 -3.09 -31.26 13.78
N ALA A 394 -2.43 -31.79 14.80
CA ALA A 394 -2.24 -33.21 14.91
C ALA A 394 -3.59 -33.93 15.18
N LYS A 395 -3.85 -35.00 14.48
CA LYS A 395 -5.05 -35.82 14.62
C LYS A 395 -5.25 -36.26 16.06
N LEU A 396 -6.41 -35.92 16.62
CA LEU A 396 -6.88 -36.45 17.90
C LEU A 396 -7.04 -37.97 17.79
N ALA A 397 -6.28 -38.71 18.58
CA ALA A 397 -6.55 -40.11 18.82
C ALA A 397 -7.35 -40.25 20.13
N MET A 398 -8.60 -40.65 20.04
CA MET A 398 -9.37 -41.10 21.19
C MET A 398 -9.06 -42.59 21.43
N ARG A 399 -8.64 -42.94 22.64
CA ARG A 399 -8.72 -44.33 23.10
C ARG A 399 -10.01 -44.49 23.94
N GLN A 400 -10.75 -45.52 23.57
CA GLN A 400 -11.90 -45.98 24.34
C GLN A 400 -11.49 -46.50 25.71
#